data_6168e557fbac5a22abca5c2b36d4538a
#
_entry.id   6168e557fbac5a22abca5c2b36d4538a
#
_cell.length_a   1.000
_cell.length_b   1.000
_cell.length_c   1.000
_cell.angle_alpha   90.00
_cell.angle_beta   90.00
_cell.angle_gamma   90.00
#
_symmetry.space_group_name_H-M   'P 1'
#
loop_
_entity.id
_entity.type
_entity.pdbx_description
1 polymer ?
#
loop_
_entity_poly.entity_id
_entity_poly.type
_entity_poly.pdbx_seq_one_letter_code
_entity_poly.pdbx_strand_id
1 'polypeptide(L)'
;MNTSQHITWHESEVKKEERQRRNDHKSVLIWFTGLSGSGKSTVSVALEKALFQRQIHTYRLDGDNVRHGLNNNLGFSPEDRTENIRRIGEVGKLMVDAGLITVSAFISPYQVDRDTVRSLLQEDEFIEVHTLCSLEECEARDPKGLYQKARSGEIAGFTGISAPYETPEKPEIVIDTEKDSIEQSVNKIVNYLKLYQYI
;
A
#
# COMPACT_ATOMS: atom_id res chain seq x y z
N MET A 1 21.43 14.03 -16.75
CA MET A 1 21.46 15.50 -16.60
C MET A 1 20.66 15.84 -15.34
N ASN A 2 21.26 16.54 -14.40
CA ASN A 2 20.63 16.88 -13.12
C ASN A 2 19.63 18.02 -13.37
N THR A 3 18.35 17.71 -13.49
CA THR A 3 17.26 18.67 -13.77
C THR A 3 16.86 19.54 -12.57
N SER A 4 17.54 19.38 -11.42
CA SER A 4 17.22 20.09 -10.18
C SER A 4 17.69 21.55 -10.10
N GLN A 5 18.43 22.06 -11.09
CA GLN A 5 19.04 23.39 -11.03
C GLN A 5 18.05 24.58 -11.08
N HIS A 6 16.75 24.35 -11.36
CA HIS A 6 15.74 25.39 -11.49
C HIS A 6 14.49 25.16 -10.63
N ILE A 7 14.58 24.25 -9.64
CA ILE A 7 13.45 23.92 -8.77
C ILE A 7 13.79 24.40 -7.37
N THR A 8 12.95 25.25 -6.79
CA THR A 8 13.05 25.74 -5.42
C THR A 8 11.95 25.12 -4.57
N TRP A 9 12.33 24.55 -3.44
CA TRP A 9 11.36 24.08 -2.46
C TRP A 9 10.72 25.29 -1.74
N HIS A 10 9.38 25.31 -1.71
CA HIS A 10 8.61 26.30 -0.98
C HIS A 10 7.99 25.68 0.27
N GLU A 11 8.32 26.21 1.43
CA GLU A 11 7.72 25.80 2.69
C GLU A 11 6.25 26.17 2.75
N SER A 12 5.40 25.23 3.21
CA SER A 12 3.99 25.52 3.48
C SER A 12 3.85 26.30 4.79
N GLU A 13 2.98 27.32 4.81
CA GLU A 13 2.61 28.00 6.06
C GLU A 13 1.78 27.10 6.97
N VAL A 14 0.91 26.27 6.39
CA VAL A 14 0.13 25.27 7.14
C VAL A 14 0.93 23.98 7.27
N LYS A 15 1.35 23.65 8.48
CA LYS A 15 2.18 22.48 8.76
C LYS A 15 1.34 21.21 8.96
N LYS A 16 1.97 20.05 8.74
CA LYS A 16 1.36 18.72 8.93
C LYS A 16 0.76 18.56 10.35
N GLU A 17 1.48 18.99 11.37
CA GLU A 17 1.04 18.91 12.77
C GLU A 17 -0.22 19.73 13.06
N GLU A 18 -0.43 20.83 12.33
CA GLU A 18 -1.65 21.63 12.44
C GLU A 18 -2.84 20.91 11.80
N ARG A 19 -2.60 20.22 10.67
CA ARG A 19 -3.60 19.36 10.00
C ARG A 19 -4.00 18.20 10.90
N GLN A 20 -3.02 17.49 11.48
CA GLN A 20 -3.24 16.39 12.42
C GLN A 20 -4.05 16.83 13.65
N ARG A 21 -3.70 17.96 14.25
CA ARG A 21 -4.47 18.54 15.38
C ARG A 21 -5.91 18.87 15.01
N ARG A 22 -6.11 19.41 13.80
CA ARG A 22 -7.46 19.72 13.30
C ARG A 22 -8.27 18.46 13.04
N ASN A 23 -7.63 17.42 12.57
CA ASN A 23 -8.25 16.14 12.23
C ASN A 23 -8.46 15.22 13.46
N ASP A 24 -7.85 15.56 14.60
CA ASP A 24 -7.84 14.77 15.84
C ASP A 24 -7.28 13.35 15.64
N HIS A 25 -6.31 13.20 14.72
CA HIS A 25 -5.58 11.95 14.48
C HIS A 25 -4.24 12.23 13.81
N LYS A 26 -3.26 11.30 13.96
CA LYS A 26 -2.01 11.36 13.20
C LYS A 26 -2.23 10.95 11.75
N SER A 27 -1.34 11.38 10.87
CA SER A 27 -1.29 10.91 9.48
C SER A 27 -0.25 9.81 9.31
N VAL A 28 -0.54 8.83 8.47
CA VAL A 28 0.33 7.66 8.24
C VAL A 28 -0.01 7.02 6.90
N LEU A 29 0.99 6.41 6.26
CA LEU A 29 0.81 5.56 5.09
C LEU A 29 0.75 4.10 5.51
N ILE A 30 -0.42 3.48 5.43
CA ILE A 30 -0.63 2.05 5.65
C ILE A 30 -0.42 1.33 4.32
N TRP A 31 0.65 0.57 4.23
CA TRP A 31 1.11 -0.08 3.00
C TRP A 31 0.83 -1.58 3.00
N PHE A 32 -0.22 -1.98 2.29
CA PHE A 32 -0.51 -3.40 2.09
C PHE A 32 0.37 -3.98 0.98
N THR A 33 1.05 -5.08 1.28
CA THR A 33 1.80 -5.89 0.33
C THR A 33 1.38 -7.36 0.42
N GLY A 34 1.57 -8.12 -0.65
CA GLY A 34 1.20 -9.54 -0.74
C GLY A 34 0.89 -9.97 -2.18
N LEU A 35 0.74 -11.27 -2.42
CA LEU A 35 0.46 -11.85 -3.73
C LEU A 35 -0.88 -11.36 -4.32
N SER A 36 -1.05 -11.47 -5.63
CA SER A 36 -2.37 -11.33 -6.26
C SER A 36 -3.35 -12.33 -5.62
N GLY A 37 -4.60 -11.93 -5.36
CA GLY A 37 -5.55 -12.84 -4.70
C GLY A 37 -5.39 -12.99 -3.18
N SER A 38 -4.34 -12.40 -2.57
CA SER A 38 -4.13 -12.50 -1.10
C SER A 38 -5.13 -11.72 -0.24
N GLY A 39 -6.07 -10.99 -0.81
CA GLY A 39 -7.11 -10.27 -0.04
C GLY A 39 -6.79 -8.81 0.28
N LYS A 40 -5.67 -8.25 -0.18
CA LYS A 40 -5.28 -6.83 0.06
C LYS A 40 -6.40 -5.84 -0.20
N SER A 41 -6.97 -5.85 -1.40
CA SER A 41 -8.03 -4.91 -1.79
C SER A 41 -9.29 -5.08 -0.93
N THR A 42 -9.65 -6.31 -0.59
CA THR A 42 -10.82 -6.60 0.26
C THR A 42 -10.64 -6.02 1.66
N VAL A 43 -9.49 -6.29 2.30
CA VAL A 43 -9.23 -5.78 3.66
C VAL A 43 -9.01 -4.26 3.64
N SER A 44 -8.33 -3.70 2.63
CA SER A 44 -8.10 -2.26 2.53
C SER A 44 -9.40 -1.46 2.35
N VAL A 45 -10.36 -1.97 1.56
CA VAL A 45 -11.71 -1.38 1.42
C VAL A 45 -12.45 -1.40 2.76
N ALA A 46 -12.41 -2.55 3.46
CA ALA A 46 -13.07 -2.68 4.75
C ALA A 46 -12.42 -1.78 5.83
N LEU A 47 -11.09 -1.65 5.81
CA LEU A 47 -10.35 -0.76 6.70
C LEU A 47 -10.71 0.71 6.44
N GLU A 48 -10.68 1.17 5.18
CA GLU A 48 -11.08 2.53 4.79
C GLU A 48 -12.48 2.84 5.32
N LYS A 49 -13.45 1.94 5.09
CA LYS A 49 -14.81 2.09 5.63
C LYS A 49 -14.85 2.18 7.14
N ALA A 50 -14.08 1.34 7.84
CA ALA A 50 -14.04 1.32 9.29
C ALA A 50 -13.41 2.60 9.88
N LEU A 51 -12.40 3.17 9.22
CA LEU A 51 -11.80 4.46 9.60
C LEU A 51 -12.76 5.62 9.30
N PHE A 52 -13.38 5.65 8.13
CA PHE A 52 -14.35 6.67 7.75
C PHE A 52 -15.54 6.73 8.72
N GLN A 53 -16.06 5.58 9.15
CA GLN A 53 -17.15 5.51 10.15
C GLN A 53 -16.73 6.06 11.54
N ARG A 54 -15.43 6.13 11.82
CA ARG A 54 -14.86 6.74 13.01
C ARG A 54 -14.51 8.22 12.83
N GLN A 55 -14.94 8.82 11.71
CA GLN A 55 -14.64 10.20 11.33
C GLN A 55 -13.14 10.48 11.11
N ILE A 56 -12.36 9.45 10.81
CA ILE A 56 -10.95 9.57 10.46
C ILE A 56 -10.84 9.97 8.99
N HIS A 57 -10.07 11.00 8.72
CA HIS A 57 -9.78 11.42 7.34
C HIS A 57 -8.84 10.42 6.67
N THR A 58 -9.39 9.64 5.74
CA THR A 58 -8.67 8.56 5.06
C THR A 58 -8.90 8.59 3.55
N TYR A 59 -7.93 8.06 2.81
CA TYR A 59 -8.03 7.85 1.37
C TYR A 59 -7.32 6.58 0.96
N ARG A 60 -7.91 5.81 0.02
CA ARG A 60 -7.36 4.54 -0.45
C ARG A 60 -6.77 4.67 -1.86
N LEU A 61 -5.50 4.28 -2.00
CA LEU A 61 -4.79 4.13 -3.26
C LEU A 61 -4.80 2.65 -3.65
N ASP A 62 -5.56 2.30 -4.67
CA ASP A 62 -5.66 0.94 -5.18
C ASP A 62 -4.82 0.74 -6.45
N GLY A 63 -4.14 -0.40 -6.55
CA GLY A 63 -3.21 -0.70 -7.62
C GLY A 63 -3.83 -0.70 -9.02
N ASP A 64 -5.07 -1.15 -9.16
CA ASP A 64 -5.76 -1.11 -10.45
C ASP A 64 -6.25 0.30 -10.78
N ASN A 65 -6.83 1.01 -9.80
CA ASN A 65 -7.38 2.34 -10.00
C ASN A 65 -6.34 3.36 -10.47
N VAL A 66 -5.14 3.36 -9.86
CA VAL A 66 -4.08 4.32 -10.24
C VAL A 66 -3.53 4.06 -11.64
N ARG A 67 -3.66 2.83 -12.16
CA ARG A 67 -3.29 2.48 -13.54
C ARG A 67 -4.27 2.99 -14.60
N HIS A 68 -5.48 3.42 -14.21
CA HIS A 68 -6.40 4.11 -15.12
C HIS A 68 -6.04 5.59 -15.34
N GLY A 69 -5.21 6.16 -14.48
CA GLY A 69 -4.81 7.58 -14.55
C GLY A 69 -3.31 7.78 -14.33
N LEU A 70 -2.90 7.97 -13.09
CA LEU A 70 -1.54 8.35 -12.69
C LEU A 70 -0.44 7.47 -13.31
N ASN A 71 -0.68 6.17 -13.43
CA ASN A 71 0.27 5.16 -13.90
C ASN A 71 -0.18 4.46 -15.20
N ASN A 72 -1.03 5.11 -16.01
CA ASN A 72 -1.58 4.53 -17.24
C ASN A 72 -0.51 4.28 -18.33
N ASN A 73 0.64 4.91 -18.21
CA ASN A 73 1.78 4.73 -19.12
C ASN A 73 2.75 3.62 -18.68
N LEU A 74 2.49 2.94 -17.56
CA LEU A 74 3.35 1.89 -17.03
C LEU A 74 2.76 0.50 -17.33
N GLY A 75 3.63 -0.41 -17.78
CA GLY A 75 3.34 -1.84 -17.93
C GLY A 75 3.61 -2.64 -16.68
N PHE A 76 4.11 -3.88 -16.88
CA PHE A 76 4.40 -4.84 -15.82
C PHE A 76 5.85 -5.37 -15.88
N SER A 77 6.74 -4.71 -16.62
CA SER A 77 8.17 -4.99 -16.55
C SER A 77 8.70 -4.73 -15.12
N PRO A 78 9.84 -5.29 -14.72
CA PRO A 78 10.46 -4.97 -13.43
C PRO A 78 10.61 -3.46 -13.20
N GLU A 79 11.08 -2.74 -14.22
CA GLU A 79 11.30 -1.29 -14.19
C GLU A 79 9.98 -0.53 -14.01
N ASP A 80 8.93 -0.91 -14.74
CA ASP A 80 7.60 -0.31 -14.63
C ASP A 80 6.98 -0.56 -13.23
N ARG A 81 7.25 -1.74 -12.65
CA ARG A 81 6.78 -2.04 -11.29
C ARG A 81 7.47 -1.16 -10.26
N THR A 82 8.79 -1.03 -10.33
CA THR A 82 9.57 -0.14 -9.46
C THR A 82 9.10 1.32 -9.60
N GLU A 83 8.93 1.81 -10.83
CA GLU A 83 8.43 3.17 -11.07
C GLU A 83 6.99 3.37 -10.59
N ASN A 84 6.13 2.35 -10.74
CA ASN A 84 4.77 2.37 -10.17
C ASN A 84 4.81 2.56 -8.64
N ILE A 85 5.61 1.77 -7.94
CA ILE A 85 5.75 1.86 -6.47
C ILE A 85 6.36 3.20 -6.07
N ARG A 86 7.38 3.69 -6.77
CA ARG A 86 7.97 5.00 -6.53
C ARG A 86 6.93 6.12 -6.61
N ARG A 87 6.13 6.17 -7.67
CA ARG A 87 5.07 7.19 -7.84
C ARG A 87 4.03 7.13 -6.73
N ILE A 88 3.61 5.93 -6.34
CA ILE A 88 2.65 5.76 -5.25
C ILE A 88 3.25 6.18 -3.90
N GLY A 89 4.52 5.92 -3.67
CA GLY A 89 5.25 6.40 -2.50
C GLY A 89 5.22 7.93 -2.40
N GLU A 90 5.53 8.63 -3.49
CA GLU A 90 5.48 10.09 -3.52
C GLU A 90 4.06 10.65 -3.29
N VAL A 91 3.04 10.04 -3.91
CA VAL A 91 1.63 10.42 -3.65
C VAL A 91 1.26 10.15 -2.19
N GLY A 92 1.65 8.99 -1.66
CA GLY A 92 1.43 8.64 -0.24
C GLY A 92 2.04 9.66 0.71
N LYS A 93 3.28 10.09 0.45
CA LYS A 93 3.95 11.15 1.21
C LYS A 93 3.17 12.47 1.20
N LEU A 94 2.68 12.90 0.03
CA LEU A 94 1.87 14.12 -0.08
C LEU A 94 0.56 14.00 0.71
N MET A 95 -0.08 12.82 0.69
CA MET A 95 -1.31 12.57 1.45
C MET A 95 -1.05 12.57 2.97
N VAL A 96 0.07 11.99 3.41
CA VAL A 96 0.50 12.04 4.83
C VAL A 96 0.78 13.48 5.26
N ASP A 97 1.47 14.27 4.43
CA ASP A 97 1.68 15.71 4.68
C ASP A 97 0.36 16.48 4.73
N ALA A 98 -0.62 16.09 3.92
CA ALA A 98 -1.98 16.66 3.96
C ALA A 98 -2.77 16.27 5.22
N GLY A 99 -2.23 15.43 6.12
CA GLY A 99 -2.85 15.04 7.37
C GLY A 99 -3.77 13.82 7.27
N LEU A 100 -3.66 13.00 6.22
CA LEU A 100 -4.53 11.85 5.98
C LEU A 100 -3.92 10.54 6.49
N ILE A 101 -4.76 9.60 6.92
CA ILE A 101 -4.40 8.19 6.98
C ILE A 101 -4.61 7.61 5.57
N THR A 102 -3.51 7.32 4.89
CA THR A 102 -3.54 6.82 3.51
C THR A 102 -3.39 5.31 3.50
N VAL A 103 -4.31 4.62 2.85
CA VAL A 103 -4.29 3.16 2.72
C VAL A 103 -3.88 2.80 1.31
N SER A 104 -2.73 2.18 1.10
CA SER A 104 -2.27 1.73 -0.21
C SER A 104 -2.29 0.21 -0.33
N ALA A 105 -2.80 -0.33 -1.43
CA ALA A 105 -2.95 -1.78 -1.66
C ALA A 105 -2.29 -2.17 -2.98
N PHE A 106 -1.05 -2.64 -2.90
CA PHE A 106 -0.22 -3.03 -4.05
C PHE A 106 0.47 -4.37 -3.79
N ILE A 107 0.79 -5.14 -4.84
CA ILE A 107 1.63 -6.33 -4.69
C ILE A 107 2.99 -5.93 -4.13
N SER A 108 3.61 -4.87 -4.68
CA SER A 108 4.94 -4.35 -4.29
C SER A 108 5.95 -5.47 -3.99
N PRO A 109 6.34 -6.25 -5.04
CA PRO A 109 6.99 -7.54 -4.83
C PRO A 109 8.42 -7.43 -4.32
N TYR A 110 9.09 -6.29 -4.54
CA TYR A 110 10.51 -6.11 -4.20
C TYR A 110 10.67 -5.39 -2.87
N GLN A 111 11.52 -5.94 -1.97
CA GLN A 111 11.80 -5.33 -0.66
C GLN A 111 12.39 -3.93 -0.83
N VAL A 112 13.34 -3.77 -1.75
CA VAL A 112 14.01 -2.50 -2.01
C VAL A 112 13.05 -1.37 -2.40
N ASP A 113 11.98 -1.70 -3.14
CA ASP A 113 10.96 -0.71 -3.53
C ASP A 113 10.14 -0.27 -2.31
N ARG A 114 9.76 -1.20 -1.43
CA ARG A 114 9.04 -0.91 -0.18
C ARG A 114 9.89 -0.10 0.78
N ASP A 115 11.18 -0.46 0.91
CA ASP A 115 12.16 0.28 1.74
C ASP A 115 12.38 1.70 1.20
N THR A 116 12.41 1.86 -0.12
CA THR A 116 12.48 3.18 -0.77
C THR A 116 11.29 4.04 -0.40
N VAL A 117 10.06 3.51 -0.45
CA VAL A 117 8.86 4.24 -0.03
C VAL A 117 8.91 4.58 1.46
N ARG A 118 9.30 3.63 2.31
CA ARG A 118 9.47 3.86 3.76
C ARG A 118 10.44 5.02 4.02
N SER A 119 11.54 5.10 3.28
CA SER A 119 12.55 6.15 3.44
C SER A 119 12.09 7.57 3.05
N LEU A 120 10.96 7.70 2.33
CA LEU A 120 10.36 9.00 1.99
C LEU A 120 9.63 9.65 3.18
N LEU A 121 9.34 8.89 4.22
CA LEU A 121 8.48 9.23 5.36
C LEU A 121 9.30 9.26 6.66
N GLN A 122 8.74 9.83 7.72
CA GLN A 122 9.33 9.77 9.05
C GLN A 122 9.16 8.37 9.63
N GLU A 123 9.91 8.04 10.68
CA GLU A 123 10.00 6.70 11.25
C GLU A 123 8.63 6.11 11.64
N ASP A 124 7.70 6.94 12.13
CA ASP A 124 6.36 6.55 12.56
C ASP A 124 5.26 6.83 11.51
N GLU A 125 5.61 7.16 10.26
CA GLU A 125 4.65 7.51 9.22
C GLU A 125 4.43 6.41 8.17
N PHE A 126 5.04 5.24 8.35
CA PHE A 126 4.88 4.10 7.45
C PHE A 126 4.57 2.83 8.24
N ILE A 127 3.46 2.18 7.92
CA ILE A 127 3.03 0.90 8.51
C ILE A 127 2.92 -0.13 7.39
N GLU A 128 3.84 -1.09 7.34
CA GLU A 128 3.79 -2.19 6.39
C GLU A 128 2.82 -3.27 6.90
N VAL A 129 1.82 -3.60 6.09
CA VAL A 129 0.86 -4.66 6.36
C VAL A 129 1.10 -5.80 5.39
N HIS A 130 1.71 -6.87 5.86
CA HIS A 130 1.87 -8.09 5.07
C HIS A 130 0.57 -8.87 5.07
N THR A 131 -0.05 -9.00 3.89
CA THR A 131 -1.24 -9.82 3.67
C THR A 131 -0.79 -11.24 3.33
N LEU A 132 -0.60 -12.04 4.38
CA LEU A 132 -0.15 -13.43 4.29
C LEU A 132 -1.26 -14.30 3.68
N CYS A 133 -0.89 -15.03 2.65
CA CYS A 133 -1.71 -16.04 1.98
C CYS A 133 -0.75 -16.93 1.17
N SER A 134 -0.94 -18.24 1.20
CA SER A 134 -0.13 -19.16 0.40
C SER A 134 -0.35 -18.94 -1.09
N LEU A 135 0.61 -19.34 -1.91
CA LEU A 135 0.48 -19.26 -3.36
C LEU A 135 -0.69 -20.14 -3.84
N GLU A 136 -0.80 -21.33 -3.27
CA GLU A 136 -1.83 -22.31 -3.57
C GLU A 136 -3.24 -21.73 -3.34
N GLU A 137 -3.46 -21.07 -2.20
CA GLU A 137 -4.74 -20.45 -1.90
C GLU A 137 -5.00 -19.22 -2.78
N CYS A 138 -3.97 -18.41 -3.07
CA CYS A 138 -4.09 -17.30 -4.00
C CYS A 138 -4.48 -17.77 -5.42
N GLU A 139 -3.90 -18.89 -5.89
CA GLU A 139 -4.27 -19.53 -7.16
C GLU A 139 -5.69 -20.09 -7.12
N ALA A 140 -6.09 -20.75 -6.03
CA ALA A 140 -7.44 -21.29 -5.87
C ALA A 140 -8.50 -20.18 -5.89
N ARG A 141 -8.21 -19.04 -5.27
CA ARG A 141 -9.10 -17.86 -5.29
C ARG A 141 -9.19 -17.22 -6.67
N ASP A 142 -8.09 -17.03 -7.33
CA ASP A 142 -7.89 -16.36 -8.64
C ASP A 142 -9.03 -15.46 -9.13
N PRO A 143 -9.44 -14.42 -8.39
CA PRO A 143 -10.68 -13.66 -8.63
C PRO A 143 -10.70 -12.95 -9.99
N LYS A 144 -9.54 -12.84 -10.65
CA LYS A 144 -9.38 -12.15 -11.95
C LYS A 144 -8.95 -13.09 -13.07
N GLY A 145 -8.78 -14.40 -12.81
CA GLY A 145 -8.26 -15.38 -13.76
C GLY A 145 -6.80 -15.14 -14.18
N LEU A 146 -6.02 -14.40 -13.38
CA LEU A 146 -4.66 -14.03 -13.74
C LEU A 146 -3.66 -15.16 -13.53
N TYR A 147 -3.87 -16.00 -12.51
CA TYR A 147 -3.04 -17.19 -12.29
C TYR A 147 -3.23 -18.20 -13.42
N GLN A 148 -4.47 -18.44 -13.83
CA GLN A 148 -4.75 -19.30 -14.98
C GLN A 148 -4.02 -18.83 -16.23
N LYS A 149 -4.06 -17.53 -16.53
CA LYS A 149 -3.34 -16.91 -17.66
C LYS A 149 -1.83 -16.98 -17.52
N ALA A 150 -1.29 -16.84 -16.31
CA ALA A 150 0.13 -16.97 -16.06
C ALA A 150 0.60 -18.41 -16.24
N ARG A 151 -0.16 -19.40 -15.78
CA ARG A 151 0.14 -20.81 -15.97
C ARG A 151 0.03 -21.27 -17.42
N SER A 152 -0.91 -20.70 -18.21
CA SER A 152 -1.01 -20.96 -19.65
C SER A 152 0.06 -20.26 -20.48
N GLY A 153 0.87 -19.37 -19.87
CA GLY A 153 1.92 -18.61 -20.57
C GLY A 153 1.43 -17.33 -21.29
N GLU A 154 0.15 -16.98 -21.14
CA GLU A 154 -0.40 -15.74 -21.69
C GLU A 154 0.16 -14.50 -20.99
N ILE A 155 0.50 -14.61 -19.69
CA ILE A 155 1.11 -13.52 -18.92
C ILE A 155 2.52 -13.94 -18.51
N ALA A 156 3.52 -13.24 -19.03
CA ALA A 156 4.91 -13.39 -18.61
C ALA A 156 5.20 -12.54 -17.36
N GLY A 157 6.18 -12.96 -16.55
CA GLY A 157 6.64 -12.19 -15.39
C GLY A 157 5.58 -12.01 -14.30
N PHE A 158 4.69 -12.98 -14.10
CA PHE A 158 3.66 -12.90 -13.07
C PHE A 158 4.23 -13.20 -11.68
N THR A 159 4.00 -12.29 -10.73
CA THR A 159 4.51 -12.41 -9.35
C THR A 159 3.97 -13.67 -8.66
N GLY A 160 4.87 -14.47 -8.11
CA GLY A 160 4.58 -15.74 -7.46
C GLY A 160 4.63 -16.95 -8.40
N ILE A 161 4.62 -16.75 -9.73
CA ILE A 161 4.73 -17.85 -10.73
C ILE A 161 6.07 -17.76 -11.47
N SER A 162 6.29 -16.73 -12.25
CA SER A 162 7.48 -16.53 -13.08
C SER A 162 8.30 -15.28 -12.70
N ALA A 163 7.83 -14.52 -11.71
CA ALA A 163 8.55 -13.43 -11.08
C ALA A 163 8.49 -13.58 -9.55
N PRO A 164 9.51 -13.11 -8.81
CA PRO A 164 9.56 -13.29 -7.37
C PRO A 164 8.57 -12.38 -6.64
N TYR A 165 8.19 -12.80 -5.43
CA TYR A 165 7.65 -11.98 -4.38
C TYR A 165 8.57 -12.10 -3.16
N GLU A 166 9.16 -11.00 -2.75
CA GLU A 166 10.04 -10.91 -1.59
C GLU A 166 9.19 -10.59 -0.36
N THR A 167 9.00 -11.61 0.49
CA THR A 167 8.24 -11.47 1.73
C THR A 167 8.88 -10.41 2.63
N PRO A 168 8.07 -9.48 3.21
CA PRO A 168 8.60 -8.50 4.13
C PRO A 168 9.33 -9.14 5.31
N GLU A 169 10.52 -8.64 5.64
CA GLU A 169 11.31 -9.17 6.75
C GLU A 169 10.76 -8.77 8.12
N LYS A 170 10.31 -7.53 8.26
CA LYS A 170 9.85 -6.92 9.52
C LYS A 170 8.64 -6.02 9.30
N PRO A 171 7.51 -6.55 8.80
CA PRO A 171 6.29 -5.76 8.67
C PRO A 171 5.76 -5.41 10.06
N GLU A 172 5.19 -4.22 10.23
CA GLU A 172 4.54 -3.81 11.47
C GLU A 172 3.32 -4.68 11.79
N ILE A 173 2.62 -5.15 10.75
CA ILE A 173 1.42 -5.97 10.91
C ILE A 173 1.43 -7.12 9.92
N VAL A 174 1.09 -8.31 10.40
CA VAL A 174 0.79 -9.49 9.56
C VAL A 174 -0.68 -9.85 9.73
N ILE A 175 -1.41 -9.93 8.62
CA ILE A 175 -2.77 -10.46 8.57
C ILE A 175 -2.77 -11.75 7.75
N ASP A 176 -3.27 -12.82 8.31
CA ASP A 176 -3.36 -14.15 7.67
C ASP A 176 -4.78 -14.32 7.11
N THR A 177 -4.96 -14.04 5.83
CA THR A 177 -6.29 -14.05 5.18
C THR A 177 -6.82 -15.44 4.85
N GLU A 178 -6.07 -16.49 5.15
CA GLU A 178 -6.58 -17.85 5.12
C GLU A 178 -7.32 -18.20 6.43
N LYS A 179 -6.88 -17.59 7.54
CA LYS A 179 -7.39 -17.90 8.88
C LYS A 179 -8.27 -16.80 9.44
N ASP A 180 -7.90 -15.55 9.18
CA ASP A 180 -8.60 -14.40 9.73
C ASP A 180 -9.80 -14.01 8.84
N SER A 181 -10.94 -13.74 9.44
CA SER A 181 -12.02 -13.05 8.73
C SER A 181 -11.59 -11.61 8.37
N ILE A 182 -12.33 -10.99 7.44
CA ILE A 182 -12.10 -9.58 7.08
C ILE A 182 -12.18 -8.68 8.32
N GLU A 183 -13.16 -8.92 9.18
CA GLU A 183 -13.36 -8.16 10.41
C GLU A 183 -12.18 -8.32 11.39
N GLN A 184 -11.67 -9.56 11.56
CA GLN A 184 -10.51 -9.82 12.39
C GLN A 184 -9.27 -9.12 11.86
N SER A 185 -9.04 -9.16 10.53
CA SER A 185 -7.93 -8.47 9.87
C SER A 185 -8.01 -6.95 10.06
N VAL A 186 -9.20 -6.36 9.88
CA VAL A 186 -9.43 -4.92 10.11
C VAL A 186 -9.21 -4.56 11.58
N ASN A 187 -9.72 -5.37 12.51
CA ASN A 187 -9.55 -5.12 13.94
C ASN A 187 -8.09 -5.20 14.40
N LYS A 188 -7.27 -6.08 13.82
CA LYS A 188 -5.81 -6.11 14.08
C LYS A 188 -5.17 -4.75 13.72
N ILE A 189 -5.51 -4.21 12.55
CA ILE A 189 -4.94 -2.93 12.09
C ILE A 189 -5.45 -1.76 12.95
N VAL A 190 -6.76 -1.70 13.21
CA VAL A 190 -7.36 -0.63 14.05
C VAL A 190 -6.80 -0.67 15.48
N ASN A 191 -6.60 -1.86 16.06
CA ASN A 191 -6.01 -1.99 17.39
C ASN A 191 -4.54 -1.53 17.40
N TYR A 192 -3.78 -1.81 16.33
CA TYR A 192 -2.43 -1.28 16.18
C TYR A 192 -2.44 0.25 16.14
N LEU A 193 -3.32 0.85 15.32
CA LEU A 193 -3.44 2.31 15.22
C LEU A 193 -3.78 2.96 16.58
N LYS A 194 -4.66 2.33 17.37
CA LYS A 194 -4.99 2.80 18.72
C LYS A 194 -3.84 2.64 19.69
N LEU A 195 -3.16 1.47 19.68
CA LEU A 195 -2.05 1.19 20.58
C LEU A 195 -0.91 2.20 20.43
N TYR A 196 -0.63 2.60 19.20
CA TYR A 196 0.43 3.57 18.88
C TYR A 196 -0.08 5.02 18.74
N GLN A 197 -1.33 5.26 19.19
CA GLN A 197 -1.93 6.61 19.25
C GLN A 197 -1.96 7.34 17.91
N TYR A 198 -2.28 6.62 16.83
CA TYR A 198 -2.59 7.25 15.55
C TYR A 198 -4.02 7.78 15.51
N ILE A 199 -4.96 7.09 16.21
CA ILE A 199 -6.39 7.37 16.29
C ILE A 199 -6.90 7.18 17.71
#